data_bf8f19a68b1b6a3620989e767e5f6a6a
#
_entry.id   bf8f19a68b1b6a3620989e767e5f6a6a
#
_cell.length_a   1.000
_cell.length_b   1.000
_cell.length_c   1.000
_cell.angle_alpha   90.00
_cell.angle_beta   90.00
_cell.angle_gamma   90.00
#
_symmetry.space_group_name_H-M   'P 1'
#
loop_
_entity.id
_entity.type
_entity.pdbx_description
1 polymer ?
#
loop_
_entity_poly.entity_id
_entity_poly.type
_entity_poly.pdbx_seq_one_letter_code
_entity_poly.pdbx_strand_id
1 'polypeptide(L)'
;MSNSGKRVSENEPGDGGASAGVNVGSGANETRGNAEHGSDTGSVRVVGSLVFTAFFFLFTFFYAIFFVIACTFLPFRRRFTLARFWATALLTVLRWTCKLDYVIEGRENLPPGNHIALWKHASSWETIAMAVVFPRQVWVLKRELLWIPFVGWGIRQLHAIAINRKTGGSAVGQVVEQGKQRLAEGDWVMIFPEGTRMPPGQTRKYGVSGTLLAREAGHLVVPVAHNAGHYWPRRGLLKKSGTVRVVIGPAIDPKGQDPRVVNERAQQWVETTIASL
;
A
#
# COMPACT_ATOMS: atom_id res chain seq x y z
N MET A 1 -62.38 25.52 -5.68
CA MET A 1 -63.30 24.46 -6.08
C MET A 1 -62.59 23.17 -5.61
N SER A 2 -62.88 22.71 -4.41
CA SER A 2 -63.92 21.72 -4.06
C SER A 2 -63.54 20.37 -4.67
N ASN A 3 -63.40 19.23 -4.01
CA ASN A 3 -63.88 18.77 -2.74
C ASN A 3 -63.40 17.31 -2.58
N SER A 4 -63.06 16.91 -1.36
CA SER A 4 -63.66 15.80 -0.63
C SER A 4 -63.31 14.38 -1.13
N GLY A 5 -62.77 13.46 -0.37
CA GLY A 5 -62.98 13.09 1.02
C GLY A 5 -63.62 11.70 1.04
N LYS A 6 -63.01 10.74 1.78
CA LYS A 6 -63.69 9.88 2.74
C LYS A 6 -62.80 8.77 3.27
N ARG A 7 -62.77 8.79 4.59
CA ARG A 7 -62.38 7.67 5.50
C ARG A 7 -63.50 6.58 5.51
N VAL A 8 -63.18 5.46 6.16
CA VAL A 8 -63.94 4.65 7.17
C VAL A 8 -63.32 3.25 7.13
N SER A 9 -62.73 2.73 8.12
CA SER A 9 -62.92 2.26 9.53
C SER A 9 -62.98 0.74 9.57
N GLU A 10 -62.11 0.18 10.42
CA GLU A 10 -62.42 -0.67 11.60
C GLU A 10 -63.03 -2.05 11.38
N ASN A 11 -62.33 -3.10 11.84
CA ASN A 11 -62.73 -3.89 13.00
C ASN A 11 -61.79 -5.11 13.24
N GLU A 12 -61.28 -5.18 14.47
CA GLU A 12 -60.96 -6.43 15.19
C GLU A 12 -62.25 -7.01 15.77
N PRO A 13 -62.34 -8.18 16.55
CA PRO A 13 -61.32 -9.04 17.15
C PRO A 13 -61.70 -10.55 17.21
N GLY A 14 -60.90 -11.33 18.01
CA GLY A 14 -61.33 -12.58 18.66
C GLY A 14 -60.42 -13.78 18.40
N ASP A 15 -59.66 -14.19 19.29
CA ASP A 15 -59.73 -14.93 20.58
C ASP A 15 -59.64 -16.48 20.39
N GLY A 16 -58.77 -17.08 21.17
CA GLY A 16 -59.01 -18.35 21.84
C GLY A 16 -58.26 -19.58 21.35
N GLY A 17 -57.42 -20.16 22.18
CA GLY A 17 -57.25 -21.59 22.22
C GLY A 17 -55.87 -22.16 22.57
N ALA A 18 -55.67 -22.47 23.84
CA ALA A 18 -54.53 -23.21 24.35
C ALA A 18 -54.65 -24.72 24.11
N SER A 19 -53.53 -25.44 23.93
CA SER A 19 -53.20 -26.66 24.70
C SER A 19 -51.85 -27.28 24.29
N ALA A 20 -51.01 -27.38 25.28
CA ALA A 20 -50.30 -28.56 25.82
C ALA A 20 -49.51 -29.50 24.88
N GLY A 21 -48.20 -29.47 25.07
CA GLY A 21 -47.34 -30.59 25.44
C GLY A 21 -47.05 -31.68 24.39
N VAL A 22 -45.75 -31.83 24.13
CA VAL A 22 -44.99 -33.07 24.43
C VAL A 22 -43.49 -32.83 24.10
N ASN A 23 -42.68 -33.17 25.07
CA ASN A 23 -41.20 -33.13 25.02
C ASN A 23 -40.71 -34.47 24.48
N VAL A 24 -39.89 -34.53 23.43
CA VAL A 24 -38.96 -35.64 23.19
C VAL A 24 -37.65 -35.08 22.63
N GLY A 25 -36.58 -35.25 23.37
CA GLY A 25 -35.22 -34.86 22.99
C GLY A 25 -34.61 -35.79 21.95
N SER A 26 -33.74 -35.25 21.16
CA SER A 26 -32.61 -35.98 20.59
C SER A 26 -31.57 -34.98 20.16
N GLY A 27 -30.36 -35.15 20.68
CA GLY A 27 -29.21 -34.27 20.41
C GLY A 27 -28.75 -34.33 18.96
N ALA A 28 -28.47 -33.17 18.44
CA ALA A 28 -27.56 -32.98 17.32
C ALA A 28 -26.64 -31.81 17.65
N ASN A 29 -25.41 -32.18 17.80
CA ASN A 29 -24.26 -31.35 18.10
C ASN A 29 -23.98 -30.43 16.89
N GLU A 30 -24.57 -29.26 16.84
CA GLU A 30 -24.15 -28.20 15.90
C GLU A 30 -22.90 -27.56 16.43
N THR A 31 -21.75 -28.03 15.94
CA THR A 31 -20.46 -27.31 15.99
C THR A 31 -20.63 -25.99 15.26
N ARG A 32 -21.01 -24.95 16.00
CA ARG A 32 -20.83 -23.56 15.58
C ARG A 32 -19.33 -23.33 15.37
N GLY A 33 -18.91 -23.39 14.12
CA GLY A 33 -17.65 -22.81 13.69
C GLY A 33 -17.73 -21.29 13.87
N ASN A 34 -17.37 -20.82 15.04
CA ASN A 34 -16.99 -19.43 15.25
C ASN A 34 -15.75 -19.19 14.41
N ALA A 35 -15.92 -18.62 13.23
CA ALA A 35 -14.85 -17.91 12.57
C ALA A 35 -14.53 -16.69 13.45
N GLU A 36 -13.70 -16.93 14.47
CA GLU A 36 -13.02 -15.85 15.17
C GLU A 36 -12.18 -15.10 14.14
N HIS A 37 -12.68 -13.98 13.69
CA HIS A 37 -11.89 -12.91 13.09
C HIS A 37 -11.02 -12.36 14.22
N GLY A 38 -10.06 -13.16 14.68
CA GLY A 38 -9.04 -12.74 15.61
C GLY A 38 -8.26 -11.61 14.97
N SER A 39 -8.45 -10.40 15.44
CA SER A 39 -7.51 -9.31 15.25
C SER A 39 -6.17 -9.80 15.79
N ASP A 40 -5.31 -10.31 14.91
CA ASP A 40 -3.95 -10.74 15.25
C ASP A 40 -3.14 -9.49 15.65
N THR A 41 -3.35 -9.04 16.88
CA THR A 41 -2.56 -7.97 17.51
C THR A 41 -1.19 -8.53 17.82
N GLY A 42 -0.35 -8.65 16.80
CA GLY A 42 1.00 -9.19 16.91
C GLY A 42 1.77 -8.61 18.09
N SER A 43 2.48 -9.47 18.81
CA SER A 43 3.26 -9.08 19.99
C SER A 43 4.46 -8.21 19.59
N VAL A 44 4.76 -7.18 20.41
CA VAL A 44 5.96 -6.34 20.22
C VAL A 44 7.23 -7.16 20.45
N ARG A 45 8.14 -7.11 19.50
CA ARG A 45 9.43 -7.81 19.51
C ARG A 45 10.57 -6.84 19.84
N VAL A 46 10.76 -6.53 21.13
CA VAL A 46 11.76 -5.52 21.55
C VAL A 46 13.18 -5.91 21.11
N VAL A 47 13.67 -7.07 21.53
CA VAL A 47 15.03 -7.54 21.18
C VAL A 47 15.19 -7.69 19.67
N GLY A 48 14.22 -8.35 19.01
CA GLY A 48 14.24 -8.51 17.55
C GLY A 48 14.25 -7.17 16.82
N SER A 49 13.51 -6.19 17.33
CA SER A 49 13.45 -4.84 16.75
C SER A 49 14.78 -4.08 16.86
N LEU A 50 15.48 -4.23 17.98
CA LEU A 50 16.81 -3.62 18.18
C LEU A 50 17.85 -4.28 17.29
N VAL A 51 17.88 -5.62 17.25
CA VAL A 51 18.77 -6.39 16.37
C VAL A 51 18.53 -6.04 14.90
N PHE A 52 17.27 -6.05 14.46
CA PHE A 52 16.91 -5.66 13.09
C PHE A 52 17.33 -4.22 12.79
N THR A 53 17.11 -3.30 13.71
CA THR A 53 17.41 -1.88 13.48
C THR A 53 18.92 -1.66 13.36
N ALA A 54 19.72 -2.31 14.20
CA ALA A 54 21.19 -2.28 14.09
C ALA A 54 21.63 -2.87 12.73
N PHE A 55 21.10 -4.05 12.38
CA PHE A 55 21.38 -4.67 11.07
C PHE A 55 20.95 -3.75 9.91
N PHE A 56 19.76 -3.18 9.96
CA PHE A 56 19.24 -2.29 8.92
C PHE A 56 20.22 -1.14 8.62
N PHE A 57 20.67 -0.43 9.65
CA PHE A 57 21.57 0.71 9.45
C PHE A 57 22.98 0.27 9.02
N LEU A 58 23.57 -0.72 9.67
CA LEU A 58 24.91 -1.20 9.33
C LEU A 58 24.95 -1.82 7.93
N PHE A 59 24.01 -2.73 7.65
CA PHE A 59 23.93 -3.36 6.33
C PHE A 59 23.66 -2.33 5.23
N THR A 60 22.71 -1.41 5.42
CA THR A 60 22.41 -0.37 4.42
C THR A 60 23.60 0.55 4.20
N PHE A 61 24.32 0.91 5.24
CA PHE A 61 25.50 1.77 5.10
C PHE A 61 26.59 1.10 4.25
N PHE A 62 27.03 -0.10 4.61
CA PHE A 62 28.08 -0.81 3.86
C PHE A 62 27.60 -1.21 2.48
N TYR A 63 26.33 -1.66 2.38
CA TYR A 63 25.75 -2.01 1.09
C TYR A 63 25.62 -0.81 0.15
N ALA A 64 25.32 0.37 0.64
CA ALA A 64 25.25 1.59 -0.17
C ALA A 64 26.62 1.96 -0.75
N ILE A 65 27.71 1.80 0.01
CA ILE A 65 29.08 2.00 -0.49
C ILE A 65 29.37 0.99 -1.61
N PHE A 66 29.16 -0.30 -1.34
CA PHE A 66 29.31 -1.36 -2.35
C PHE A 66 28.46 -1.08 -3.59
N PHE A 67 27.19 -0.70 -3.40
CA PHE A 67 26.23 -0.46 -4.48
C PHE A 67 26.69 0.69 -5.38
N VAL A 68 27.14 1.80 -4.81
CA VAL A 68 27.64 2.96 -5.59
C VAL A 68 28.86 2.55 -6.43
N ILE A 69 29.81 1.82 -5.86
CA ILE A 69 30.98 1.31 -6.58
C ILE A 69 30.55 0.36 -7.69
N ALA A 70 29.73 -0.63 -7.38
CA ALA A 70 29.27 -1.61 -8.35
C ALA A 70 28.49 -0.99 -9.52
N CYS A 71 27.67 0.03 -9.25
CA CYS A 71 26.88 0.73 -10.25
C CYS A 71 27.73 1.48 -11.29
N THR A 72 28.99 1.82 -11.01
CA THR A 72 29.88 2.42 -12.02
C THR A 72 30.19 1.46 -13.16
N PHE A 73 30.15 0.15 -12.90
CA PHE A 73 30.49 -0.90 -13.85
C PHE A 73 29.27 -1.66 -14.39
N LEU A 74 28.07 -1.45 -13.81
CA LEU A 74 26.90 -2.23 -14.15
C LEU A 74 25.90 -1.46 -15.03
N PRO A 75 25.34 -2.11 -16.05
CA PRO A 75 24.22 -1.55 -16.81
C PRO A 75 23.00 -1.37 -15.90
N PHE A 76 22.16 -0.38 -16.19
CA PHE A 76 21.03 0.03 -15.36
C PHE A 76 20.11 -1.14 -14.93
N ARG A 77 19.82 -2.07 -15.84
CA ARG A 77 18.98 -3.25 -15.51
C ARG A 77 19.53 -4.08 -14.35
N ARG A 78 20.84 -4.24 -14.25
CA ARG A 78 21.49 -5.00 -13.17
C ARG A 78 21.53 -4.22 -11.85
N ARG A 79 21.52 -2.89 -11.88
CA ARG A 79 21.46 -2.06 -10.68
C ARG A 79 20.17 -2.32 -9.89
N PHE A 80 19.03 -2.45 -10.57
CA PHE A 80 17.77 -2.78 -9.90
C PHE A 80 17.79 -4.18 -9.26
N THR A 81 18.47 -5.16 -9.86
CA THR A 81 18.65 -6.49 -9.26
C THR A 81 19.39 -6.41 -7.93
N LEU A 82 20.45 -5.58 -7.84
CA LEU A 82 21.14 -5.33 -6.58
C LEU A 82 20.20 -4.65 -5.57
N ALA A 83 19.45 -3.62 -5.97
CA ALA A 83 18.49 -2.97 -5.07
C ALA A 83 17.44 -3.96 -4.54
N ARG A 84 16.96 -4.88 -5.38
CA ARG A 84 16.04 -5.96 -4.99
C ARG A 84 16.71 -6.92 -4.00
N PHE A 85 17.97 -7.29 -4.21
CA PHE A 85 18.73 -8.12 -3.26
C PHE A 85 18.81 -7.46 -1.88
N TRP A 86 19.16 -6.17 -1.81
CA TRP A 86 19.16 -5.41 -0.56
C TRP A 86 17.81 -5.46 0.15
N ALA A 87 16.73 -5.21 -0.59
CA ALA A 87 15.37 -5.23 -0.04
C ALA A 87 14.99 -6.64 0.47
N THR A 88 15.29 -7.69 -0.32
CA THR A 88 15.03 -9.09 0.07
C THR A 88 15.80 -9.48 1.32
N ALA A 89 17.08 -9.11 1.43
CA ALA A 89 17.90 -9.37 2.63
C ALA A 89 17.29 -8.72 3.87
N LEU A 90 16.87 -7.46 3.77
CA LEU A 90 16.21 -6.76 4.88
C LEU A 90 14.90 -7.41 5.30
N LEU A 91 14.03 -7.78 4.35
CA LEU A 91 12.76 -8.43 4.67
C LEU A 91 12.97 -9.83 5.27
N THR A 92 13.99 -10.55 4.80
CA THR A 92 14.36 -11.86 5.38
C THR A 92 14.82 -11.73 6.82
N VAL A 93 15.71 -10.79 7.12
CA VAL A 93 16.19 -10.56 8.50
C VAL A 93 15.05 -10.05 9.38
N LEU A 94 14.16 -9.19 8.87
CA LEU A 94 12.97 -8.72 9.57
C LEU A 94 12.04 -9.89 9.96
N ARG A 95 11.82 -10.83 9.03
CA ARG A 95 11.05 -12.04 9.28
C ARG A 95 11.67 -12.88 10.43
N TRP A 96 12.97 -13.06 10.42
CA TRP A 96 13.64 -13.90 11.43
C TRP A 96 13.70 -13.24 12.80
N THR A 97 14.05 -11.96 12.85
CA THR A 97 14.25 -11.23 14.12
C THR A 97 12.94 -10.78 14.75
N CYS A 98 12.01 -10.25 13.96
CA CYS A 98 10.75 -9.67 14.42
C CYS A 98 9.54 -10.60 14.21
N LYS A 99 9.70 -11.73 13.51
CA LYS A 99 8.58 -12.60 13.10
C LYS A 99 7.53 -11.80 12.30
N LEU A 100 7.98 -10.85 11.48
CA LEU A 100 7.14 -10.05 10.61
C LEU A 100 7.34 -10.49 9.17
N ASP A 101 6.36 -11.22 8.67
CA ASP A 101 6.30 -11.74 7.30
C ASP A 101 5.36 -10.91 6.41
N TYR A 102 5.16 -11.30 5.17
CA TYR A 102 4.20 -10.66 4.28
C TYR A 102 3.61 -11.63 3.26
N VAL A 103 2.40 -11.31 2.80
CA VAL A 103 1.72 -11.97 1.68
C VAL A 103 1.30 -10.93 0.65
N ILE A 104 1.23 -11.34 -0.62
CA ILE A 104 0.86 -10.47 -1.73
C ILE A 104 -0.35 -11.08 -2.42
N GLU A 105 -1.42 -10.31 -2.45
CA GLU A 105 -2.70 -10.64 -3.06
C GLU A 105 -2.93 -9.76 -4.30
N GLY A 106 -3.71 -10.24 -5.27
CA GLY A 106 -4.05 -9.47 -6.47
C GLY A 106 -2.89 -9.33 -7.47
N ARG A 107 -1.92 -10.24 -7.49
CA ARG A 107 -0.83 -10.20 -8.50
C ARG A 107 -1.37 -10.29 -9.93
N GLU A 108 -2.47 -10.95 -10.14
CA GLU A 108 -3.21 -11.09 -11.40
C GLU A 108 -3.75 -9.75 -11.92
N ASN A 109 -3.89 -8.75 -11.05
CA ASN A 109 -4.31 -7.39 -11.41
C ASN A 109 -3.17 -6.54 -12.02
N LEU A 110 -1.94 -7.05 -12.02
CA LEU A 110 -0.83 -6.34 -12.66
C LEU A 110 -0.97 -6.40 -14.19
N PRO A 111 -1.20 -5.26 -14.85
CA PRO A 111 -1.29 -5.23 -16.30
C PRO A 111 0.07 -5.50 -16.94
N PRO A 112 0.11 -6.03 -18.18
CA PRO A 112 1.34 -6.21 -18.94
C PRO A 112 2.08 -4.88 -19.14
N GLY A 113 3.40 -4.92 -19.09
CA GLY A 113 4.24 -3.73 -19.28
C GLY A 113 4.57 -2.99 -17.99
N ASN A 114 4.63 -1.66 -18.08
CA ASN A 114 4.99 -0.78 -16.97
C ASN A 114 3.97 0.36 -16.85
N HIS A 115 3.63 0.71 -15.64
CA HIS A 115 2.56 1.64 -15.34
C HIS A 115 2.88 2.45 -14.06
N ILE A 116 1.89 3.15 -13.53
CA ILE A 116 2.01 3.90 -12.29
C ILE A 116 1.34 3.13 -11.16
N ALA A 117 2.06 2.92 -10.04
CA ALA A 117 1.48 2.35 -8.84
C ALA A 117 1.30 3.43 -7.76
N LEU A 118 0.08 3.54 -7.23
CA LEU A 118 -0.25 4.42 -6.11
C LEU A 118 -0.30 3.58 -4.83
N TRP A 119 0.72 3.77 -3.98
CA TRP A 119 0.88 3.03 -2.75
C TRP A 119 0.41 3.81 -1.53
N LYS A 120 -0.33 3.15 -0.64
CA LYS A 120 -0.52 3.66 0.72
C LYS A 120 0.83 3.96 1.37
N HIS A 121 0.93 5.08 2.09
CA HIS A 121 2.16 5.43 2.79
C HIS A 121 1.94 5.46 4.30
N ALA A 122 2.31 4.39 5.00
CA ALA A 122 2.04 4.23 6.42
C ALA A 122 3.25 3.77 7.26
N SER A 123 4.27 3.18 6.63
CA SER A 123 5.40 2.54 7.31
C SER A 123 6.73 2.87 6.62
N SER A 124 7.82 2.36 7.13
CA SER A 124 9.09 2.23 6.40
C SER A 124 9.15 0.92 5.63
N TRP A 125 8.30 -0.04 6.00
CA TRP A 125 8.26 -1.37 5.42
C TRP A 125 7.94 -1.33 3.92
N GLU A 126 6.90 -0.60 3.50
CA GLU A 126 6.51 -0.54 2.10
C GLU A 126 7.57 0.09 1.19
N THR A 127 8.39 1.00 1.72
CA THR A 127 9.48 1.60 0.93
C THR A 127 10.58 0.60 0.59
N ILE A 128 10.69 -0.48 1.36
CA ILE A 128 11.59 -1.61 1.11
C ILE A 128 10.87 -2.65 0.25
N ALA A 129 9.66 -3.03 0.64
CA ALA A 129 8.91 -4.13 0.04
C ALA A 129 8.54 -3.90 -1.42
N MET A 130 8.25 -2.66 -1.84
CA MET A 130 7.90 -2.37 -3.22
C MET A 130 8.96 -2.85 -4.22
N ALA A 131 10.26 -2.82 -3.85
CA ALA A 131 11.35 -3.33 -4.70
C ALA A 131 11.28 -4.84 -4.94
N VAL A 132 10.58 -5.58 -4.06
CA VAL A 132 10.39 -7.03 -4.17
C VAL A 132 9.03 -7.36 -4.80
N VAL A 133 8.01 -6.57 -4.48
CA VAL A 133 6.62 -6.81 -4.92
C VAL A 133 6.43 -6.54 -6.41
N PHE A 134 7.03 -5.46 -6.93
CA PHE A 134 6.88 -5.03 -8.33
C PHE A 134 8.11 -5.33 -9.19
N PRO A 135 7.93 -5.31 -10.53
CA PRO A 135 9.04 -5.36 -11.47
C PRO A 135 9.99 -4.16 -11.36
N ARG A 136 10.88 -3.98 -12.32
CA ARG A 136 11.80 -2.84 -12.37
C ARG A 136 11.05 -1.52 -12.29
N GLN A 137 11.49 -0.63 -11.38
CA GLN A 137 10.72 0.54 -10.99
C GLN A 137 11.60 1.69 -10.51
N VAL A 138 11.03 2.88 -10.53
CA VAL A 138 11.59 4.09 -9.94
C VAL A 138 10.61 4.69 -8.92
N TRP A 139 11.15 5.45 -7.98
CA TRP A 139 10.35 6.04 -6.88
C TRP A 139 10.30 7.56 -7.00
N VAL A 140 9.11 8.12 -6.73
CA VAL A 140 8.98 9.57 -6.52
C VAL A 140 9.34 9.87 -5.07
N LEU A 141 10.39 10.65 -4.87
CA LEU A 141 10.92 10.95 -3.55
C LEU A 141 11.31 12.43 -3.40
N LYS A 142 11.54 12.81 -2.15
CA LYS A 142 11.99 14.15 -1.79
C LYS A 142 13.45 14.36 -2.21
N ARG A 143 13.74 15.45 -2.95
CA ARG A 143 15.08 15.74 -3.49
C ARG A 143 16.19 15.72 -2.44
N GLU A 144 15.90 16.16 -1.21
CA GLU A 144 16.86 16.20 -0.12
C GLU A 144 17.39 14.83 0.29
N LEU A 145 16.68 13.73 -0.01
CA LEU A 145 17.16 12.37 0.22
C LEU A 145 18.39 12.01 -0.63
N LEU A 146 18.56 12.68 -1.77
CA LEU A 146 19.73 12.50 -2.63
C LEU A 146 21.03 13.07 -2.04
N TRP A 147 20.93 13.86 -0.97
CA TRP A 147 22.09 14.46 -0.31
C TRP A 147 22.66 13.59 0.82
N ILE A 148 21.93 12.54 1.21
CA ILE A 148 22.43 11.58 2.21
C ILE A 148 23.64 10.86 1.61
N PRO A 149 24.84 10.95 2.22
CA PRO A 149 26.03 10.28 1.70
C PRO A 149 25.79 8.78 1.47
N PHE A 150 26.36 8.24 0.40
CA PHE A 150 26.24 6.87 -0.08
C PHE A 150 24.82 6.45 -0.42
N VAL A 151 23.86 6.55 0.51
CA VAL A 151 22.46 6.17 0.28
C VAL A 151 21.82 7.02 -0.82
N GLY A 152 21.95 8.33 -0.73
CA GLY A 152 21.45 9.26 -1.74
C GLY A 152 22.13 9.08 -3.10
N TRP A 153 23.43 8.78 -3.09
CA TRP A 153 24.17 8.47 -4.31
C TRP A 153 23.68 7.16 -4.94
N GLY A 154 23.41 6.12 -4.13
CA GLY A 154 22.79 4.88 -4.59
C GLY A 154 21.40 5.11 -5.20
N ILE A 155 20.56 5.92 -4.56
CA ILE A 155 19.24 6.29 -5.07
C ILE A 155 19.34 7.01 -6.43
N ARG A 156 20.32 7.87 -6.64
CA ARG A 156 20.57 8.49 -7.95
C ARG A 156 20.89 7.47 -9.03
N GLN A 157 21.64 6.41 -8.70
CA GLN A 157 21.98 5.33 -9.64
C GLN A 157 20.75 4.51 -10.07
N LEU A 158 19.65 4.61 -9.33
CA LEU A 158 18.37 3.96 -9.64
C LEU A 158 17.39 4.90 -10.36
N HIS A 159 17.85 6.04 -10.86
CA HIS A 159 17.06 6.99 -11.64
C HIS A 159 15.77 7.48 -10.96
N ALA A 160 15.77 7.56 -9.63
CA ALA A 160 14.63 8.01 -8.85
C ALA A 160 14.16 9.41 -9.29
N ILE A 161 12.84 9.63 -9.27
CA ILE A 161 12.21 10.91 -9.58
C ILE A 161 12.28 11.79 -8.34
N ALA A 162 13.23 12.71 -8.33
CA ALA A 162 13.49 13.58 -7.19
C ALA A 162 12.78 14.93 -7.35
N ILE A 163 11.86 15.24 -6.43
CA ILE A 163 11.04 16.45 -6.50
C ILE A 163 11.31 17.42 -5.36
N ASN A 164 11.21 18.71 -5.66
CA ASN A 164 11.17 19.75 -4.65
C ASN A 164 9.72 19.99 -4.23
N ARG A 165 9.30 19.42 -3.09
CA ARG A 165 7.93 19.54 -2.61
C ARG A 165 7.54 20.94 -2.14
N LYS A 166 8.50 21.85 -1.98
CA LYS A 166 8.23 23.24 -1.56
C LYS A 166 7.70 24.11 -2.71
N THR A 167 7.83 23.67 -3.95
CA THR A 167 7.47 24.46 -5.15
C THR A 167 6.02 24.27 -5.60
N GLY A 168 5.17 23.60 -4.81
CA GLY A 168 3.74 23.47 -5.10
C GLY A 168 3.44 22.87 -6.48
N GLY A 169 2.77 23.63 -7.36
CA GLY A 169 2.41 23.18 -8.72
C GLY A 169 3.59 22.76 -9.58
N SER A 170 4.77 23.36 -9.41
CA SER A 170 5.99 22.95 -10.10
C SER A 170 6.43 21.53 -9.70
N ALA A 171 6.12 21.07 -8.47
CA ALA A 171 6.42 19.70 -8.06
C ALA A 171 5.61 18.67 -8.88
N VAL A 172 4.38 18.97 -9.22
CA VAL A 172 3.53 18.13 -10.09
C VAL A 172 4.15 18.03 -11.48
N GLY A 173 4.55 19.16 -12.06
CA GLY A 173 5.25 19.20 -13.36
C GLY A 173 6.53 18.37 -13.36
N GLN A 174 7.35 18.44 -12.29
CA GLN A 174 8.55 17.62 -12.16
C GLN A 174 8.24 16.11 -12.16
N VAL A 175 7.14 15.68 -11.51
CA VAL A 175 6.72 14.26 -11.54
C VAL A 175 6.32 13.85 -12.94
N VAL A 176 5.53 14.68 -13.64
CA VAL A 176 5.03 14.35 -14.97
C VAL A 176 6.17 14.28 -15.98
N GLU A 177 7.06 15.26 -16.02
CA GLU A 177 8.17 15.32 -16.96
C GLU A 177 9.14 14.15 -16.78
N GLN A 178 9.68 13.98 -15.56
CA GLN A 178 10.61 12.88 -15.28
C GLN A 178 9.90 11.51 -15.38
N GLY A 179 8.64 11.43 -14.93
CA GLY A 179 7.87 10.19 -14.98
C GLY A 179 7.63 9.68 -16.40
N LYS A 180 7.30 10.56 -17.34
CA LYS A 180 7.17 10.20 -18.78
C LYS A 180 8.44 9.55 -19.31
N GLN A 181 9.60 10.13 -18.98
CA GLN A 181 10.88 9.57 -19.38
C GLN A 181 11.09 8.15 -18.81
N ARG A 182 10.81 7.94 -17.50
CA ARG A 182 10.99 6.63 -16.87
C ARG A 182 10.03 5.59 -17.41
N LEU A 183 8.78 5.98 -17.67
CA LEU A 183 7.81 5.10 -18.31
C LEU A 183 8.26 4.68 -19.72
N ALA A 184 8.80 5.61 -20.52
CA ALA A 184 9.35 5.30 -21.85
C ALA A 184 10.59 4.36 -21.79
N GLU A 185 11.37 4.42 -20.70
CA GLU A 185 12.49 3.51 -20.42
C GLU A 185 12.03 2.10 -19.96
N GLY A 186 10.73 1.89 -19.78
CA GLY A 186 10.12 0.62 -19.35
C GLY A 186 10.12 0.42 -17.84
N ASP A 187 10.23 1.48 -17.04
CA ASP A 187 10.20 1.42 -15.59
C ASP A 187 8.80 1.72 -15.05
N TRP A 188 8.37 0.96 -14.03
CA TRP A 188 7.22 1.33 -13.23
C TRP A 188 7.51 2.59 -12.42
N VAL A 189 6.51 3.45 -12.24
CA VAL A 189 6.64 4.64 -11.41
C VAL A 189 5.83 4.46 -10.12
N MET A 190 6.55 4.38 -8.98
CA MET A 190 5.95 4.22 -7.65
C MET A 190 5.72 5.57 -7.01
N ILE A 191 4.50 5.84 -6.60
CA ILE A 191 4.09 7.11 -6.00
C ILE A 191 3.35 6.87 -4.70
N PHE A 192 3.72 7.62 -3.68
CA PHE A 192 2.96 7.76 -2.45
C PHE A 192 2.08 9.02 -2.55
N PRO A 193 0.80 8.88 -2.95
CA PRO A 193 -0.03 10.03 -3.28
C PRO A 193 -0.38 10.90 -2.07
N GLU A 194 -0.28 10.37 -0.85
CA GLU A 194 -0.45 11.13 0.39
C GLU A 194 0.70 12.13 0.63
N GLY A 195 1.85 11.93 -0.01
CA GLY A 195 3.04 12.77 0.11
C GLY A 195 3.75 12.69 1.48
N THR A 196 3.18 12.00 2.45
CA THR A 196 3.76 11.74 3.77
C THR A 196 3.17 10.46 4.35
N ARG A 197 3.90 9.83 5.30
CA ARG A 197 3.39 8.64 6.00
C ARG A 197 2.24 9.01 6.92
N MET A 198 1.15 8.27 6.82
CA MET A 198 -0.05 8.43 7.67
C MET A 198 -0.11 7.32 8.72
N PRO A 199 -0.56 7.63 9.95
CA PRO A 199 -0.83 6.60 10.94
C PRO A 199 -1.91 5.60 10.46
N PRO A 200 -1.95 4.37 11.01
CA PRO A 200 -3.06 3.46 10.76
C PRO A 200 -4.42 4.10 11.03
N GLY A 201 -5.41 3.81 10.19
CA GLY A 201 -6.76 4.39 10.29
C GLY A 201 -6.87 5.86 9.86
N GLN A 202 -5.78 6.47 9.41
CA GLN A 202 -5.79 7.83 8.90
C GLN A 202 -5.41 7.87 7.42
N THR A 203 -5.98 8.83 6.72
CA THR A 203 -5.65 9.13 5.33
C THR A 203 -5.57 10.64 5.10
N ARG A 204 -5.00 11.01 3.98
CA ARG A 204 -4.93 12.38 3.50
C ARG A 204 -5.37 12.39 2.05
N LYS A 205 -5.98 13.50 1.60
CA LYS A 205 -6.33 13.68 0.19
C LYS A 205 -5.12 13.39 -0.70
N TYR A 206 -5.30 12.52 -1.67
CA TYR A 206 -4.26 12.10 -2.60
C TYR A 206 -3.87 13.24 -3.55
N GLY A 207 -2.57 13.42 -3.77
CA GLY A 207 -2.04 14.35 -4.77
C GLY A 207 -2.23 13.80 -6.18
N VAL A 208 -2.59 14.67 -7.12
CA VAL A 208 -2.96 14.30 -8.50
C VAL A 208 -1.79 13.99 -9.43
N SER A 209 -0.54 14.13 -8.97
CA SER A 209 0.63 13.99 -9.85
C SER A 209 0.73 12.62 -10.53
N GLY A 210 0.36 11.54 -9.84
CA GLY A 210 0.40 10.19 -10.40
C GLY A 210 -0.67 9.95 -11.46
N THR A 211 -1.89 10.37 -11.21
CA THR A 211 -3.01 10.23 -12.15
C THR A 211 -2.88 11.17 -13.35
N LEU A 212 -2.31 12.36 -13.15
CA LEU A 212 -1.96 13.27 -14.24
C LEU A 212 -0.85 12.67 -15.11
N LEU A 213 0.22 12.14 -14.51
CA LEU A 213 1.26 11.44 -15.24
C LEU A 213 0.68 10.27 -16.06
N ALA A 214 -0.19 9.46 -15.46
CA ALA A 214 -0.81 8.31 -16.10
C ALA A 214 -1.61 8.74 -17.35
N ARG A 215 -2.46 9.77 -17.20
CA ARG A 215 -3.25 10.30 -18.31
C ARG A 215 -2.39 10.84 -19.45
N GLU A 216 -1.36 11.62 -19.12
CA GLU A 216 -0.52 12.26 -20.12
C GLU A 216 0.46 11.31 -20.81
N ALA A 217 0.86 10.24 -20.13
CA ALA A 217 1.75 9.23 -20.68
C ALA A 217 1.00 8.03 -21.33
N GLY A 218 -0.33 7.97 -21.20
CA GLY A 218 -1.13 6.85 -21.74
C GLY A 218 -0.93 5.54 -20.97
N HIS A 219 -0.68 5.61 -19.67
CA HIS A 219 -0.44 4.45 -18.80
C HIS A 219 -1.56 4.28 -17.78
N LEU A 220 -1.72 3.06 -17.25
CA LEU A 220 -2.71 2.73 -16.23
C LEU A 220 -2.24 3.15 -14.84
N VAL A 221 -3.20 3.27 -13.92
CA VAL A 221 -2.98 3.49 -12.49
C VAL A 221 -3.32 2.23 -11.73
N VAL A 222 -2.38 1.69 -10.95
CA VAL A 222 -2.57 0.50 -10.11
C VAL A 222 -2.55 0.92 -8.64
N PRO A 223 -3.68 0.85 -7.92
CA PRO A 223 -3.73 1.15 -6.51
C PRO A 223 -3.19 -0.02 -5.68
N VAL A 224 -2.44 0.27 -4.61
CA VAL A 224 -1.86 -0.74 -3.72
C VAL A 224 -2.13 -0.40 -2.27
N ALA A 225 -2.86 -1.31 -1.60
CA ALA A 225 -3.20 -1.23 -0.19
C ALA A 225 -2.30 -2.16 0.64
N HIS A 226 -2.07 -1.82 1.90
CA HIS A 226 -1.38 -2.70 2.86
C HIS A 226 -1.60 -2.24 4.30
N ASN A 227 -1.46 -3.17 5.26
CA ASN A 227 -1.60 -2.91 6.69
C ASN A 227 -0.26 -2.78 7.44
N ALA A 228 0.86 -2.55 6.75
CA ALA A 228 2.20 -2.50 7.35
C ALA A 228 2.34 -1.50 8.51
N GLY A 229 1.56 -0.42 8.50
CA GLY A 229 1.57 0.59 9.56
C GLY A 229 1.18 0.06 10.95
N HIS A 230 0.41 -1.02 11.02
CA HIS A 230 0.03 -1.69 12.28
C HIS A 230 1.21 -2.43 12.92
N TYR A 231 2.12 -2.97 12.10
CA TYR A 231 3.26 -3.77 12.56
C TYR A 231 4.53 -2.93 12.72
N TRP A 232 4.77 -1.98 11.80
CA TRP A 232 5.92 -1.09 11.84
C TRP A 232 5.49 0.36 11.58
N PRO A 233 5.05 1.09 12.61
CA PRO A 233 4.55 2.45 12.46
C PRO A 233 5.64 3.43 12.02
N ARG A 234 5.23 4.56 11.47
CA ARG A 234 6.05 5.60 10.83
C ARG A 234 7.35 5.98 11.54
N ARG A 235 7.32 6.10 12.86
CA ARG A 235 8.47 6.48 13.71
C ARG A 235 8.80 5.41 14.74
N GLY A 236 8.27 4.20 14.53
CA GLY A 236 8.41 3.10 15.47
C GLY A 236 9.79 2.45 15.35
N LEU A 237 10.57 2.50 16.43
CA LEU A 237 11.74 1.65 16.58
C LEU A 237 11.30 0.19 16.75
N LEU A 238 10.21 -0.03 17.47
CA LEU A 238 9.66 -1.34 17.77
C LEU A 238 8.75 -1.85 16.64
N LYS A 239 8.86 -3.13 16.33
CA LYS A 239 8.04 -3.86 15.36
C LYS A 239 7.22 -4.91 16.10
N LYS A 240 6.01 -5.16 15.59
CA LYS A 240 5.16 -6.25 16.03
C LYS A 240 5.37 -7.47 15.13
N SER A 241 5.22 -8.66 15.68
CA SER A 241 5.14 -9.88 14.88
C SER A 241 3.82 -9.95 14.13
N GLY A 242 3.78 -10.69 13.02
CA GLY A 242 2.57 -10.91 12.24
C GLY A 242 2.85 -10.99 10.75
N THR A 243 1.81 -10.81 9.94
CA THR A 243 1.92 -10.88 8.47
C THR A 243 1.36 -9.59 7.86
N VAL A 244 2.20 -8.86 7.15
CA VAL A 244 1.75 -7.73 6.36
C VAL A 244 1.02 -8.25 5.12
N ARG A 245 -0.23 -7.86 4.95
CA ARG A 245 -0.98 -8.12 3.74
C ARG A 245 -0.79 -6.95 2.78
N VAL A 246 -0.36 -7.25 1.54
CA VAL A 246 -0.26 -6.30 0.43
C VAL A 246 -1.28 -6.71 -0.60
N VAL A 247 -2.20 -5.83 -0.93
CA VAL A 247 -3.24 -6.09 -1.94
C VAL A 247 -3.04 -5.16 -3.12
N ILE A 248 -2.86 -5.75 -4.30
CA ILE A 248 -2.75 -5.03 -5.58
C ILE A 248 -4.15 -4.96 -6.18
N GLY A 249 -4.65 -3.75 -6.39
CA GLY A 249 -5.99 -3.51 -6.90
C GLY A 249 -6.10 -3.56 -8.42
N PRO A 250 -7.33 -3.58 -8.93
CA PRO A 250 -7.59 -3.50 -10.36
C PRO A 250 -6.99 -2.23 -10.97
N ALA A 251 -6.39 -2.37 -12.14
CA ALA A 251 -5.84 -1.23 -12.87
C ALA A 251 -6.97 -0.29 -13.33
N ILE A 252 -6.74 1.01 -13.22
CA ILE A 252 -7.67 2.06 -13.60
C ILE A 252 -7.13 2.75 -14.84
N ASP A 253 -7.92 2.80 -15.92
CA ASP A 253 -7.58 3.54 -17.14
C ASP A 253 -7.94 5.03 -16.96
N PRO A 254 -6.98 5.96 -17.02
CA PRO A 254 -7.24 7.39 -16.90
C PRO A 254 -7.68 8.04 -18.21
N LYS A 255 -7.76 7.30 -19.32
CA LYS A 255 -8.08 7.84 -20.63
C LYS A 255 -9.47 8.50 -20.64
N GLY A 256 -9.52 9.76 -21.07
CA GLY A 256 -10.77 10.53 -21.16
C GLY A 256 -11.36 10.94 -19.80
N GLN A 257 -10.68 10.66 -18.70
CA GLN A 257 -11.15 10.99 -17.35
C GLN A 257 -10.37 12.17 -16.73
N ASP A 258 -11.03 12.92 -15.85
CA ASP A 258 -10.33 13.91 -15.01
C ASP A 258 -9.38 13.16 -14.04
N PRO A 259 -8.09 13.54 -13.96
CA PRO A 259 -7.15 12.94 -13.04
C PRO A 259 -7.60 12.96 -11.57
N ARG A 260 -8.44 13.92 -11.18
CA ARG A 260 -8.99 14.01 -9.83
C ARG A 260 -9.99 12.88 -9.57
N VAL A 261 -10.85 12.56 -10.53
CA VAL A 261 -11.82 11.47 -10.44
C VAL A 261 -11.11 10.12 -10.34
N VAL A 262 -10.10 9.89 -11.19
CA VAL A 262 -9.26 8.69 -11.15
C VAL A 262 -8.56 8.56 -9.80
N ASN A 263 -8.08 9.68 -9.27
CA ASN A 263 -7.38 9.75 -7.98
C ASN A 263 -8.29 9.44 -6.80
N GLU A 264 -9.52 9.98 -6.79
CA GLU A 264 -10.53 9.70 -5.76
C GLU A 264 -10.95 8.23 -5.78
N ARG A 265 -11.15 7.66 -6.99
CA ARG A 265 -11.44 6.23 -7.16
C ARG A 265 -10.32 5.35 -6.63
N ALA A 266 -9.06 5.67 -6.93
CA ALA A 266 -7.90 4.94 -6.41
C ALA A 266 -7.81 5.06 -4.89
N GLN A 267 -8.01 6.27 -4.33
CA GLN A 267 -8.02 6.49 -2.89
C GLN A 267 -9.13 5.70 -2.20
N GLN A 268 -10.36 5.78 -2.70
CA GLN A 268 -11.50 5.06 -2.13
C GLN A 268 -11.22 3.55 -2.10
N TRP A 269 -10.72 2.98 -3.21
CA TRP A 269 -10.37 1.57 -3.25
C TRP A 269 -9.31 1.20 -2.20
N VAL A 270 -8.22 1.97 -2.10
CA VAL A 270 -7.14 1.72 -1.14
C VAL A 270 -7.66 1.78 0.30
N GLU A 271 -8.41 2.83 0.66
CA GLU A 271 -8.88 3.00 2.04
C GLU A 271 -9.94 1.97 2.43
N THR A 272 -10.85 1.61 1.51
CA THR A 272 -11.83 0.53 1.73
C THR A 272 -11.14 -0.81 1.92
N THR A 273 -10.13 -1.11 1.08
CA THR A 273 -9.35 -2.36 1.21
C THR A 273 -8.62 -2.41 2.54
N ILE A 274 -7.94 -1.33 2.96
CA ILE A 274 -7.23 -1.29 4.24
C ILE A 274 -8.17 -1.52 5.42
N ALA A 275 -9.39 -1.01 5.35
CA ALA A 275 -10.38 -1.21 6.41
C ALA A 275 -10.78 -2.69 6.60
N SER A 276 -10.53 -3.55 5.60
CA SER A 276 -10.78 -5.00 5.64
C SER A 276 -9.53 -5.83 5.95
N LEU A 277 -8.36 -5.21 6.11
CA LEU A 277 -7.09 -5.87 6.41
C LEU A 277 -6.82 -5.94 7.92
#